data_114eed136d6e14524278b47a63676723
#
_entry.id   114eed136d6e14524278b47a63676723
#
_cell.length_a   1.000
_cell.length_b   1.000
_cell.length_c   1.000
_cell.angle_alpha   90.00
_cell.angle_beta   90.00
_cell.angle_gamma   90.00
#
_symmetry.space_group_name_H-M   'P 1'
#
loop_
_entity.id
_entity.type
_entity.pdbx_description
1 polymer ?
#
loop_
_entity_poly.entity_id
_entity_poly.type
_entity_poly.pdbx_seq_one_letter_code
_entity_poly.pdbx_strand_id
1 'polypeptide(L)'
;MFNPSDIVLEAKHVVKQFPASDGRLLTACNDVTLNVYRGKTLGIVGESGCGKSTFVRMLTQMDTPTSGEILLHGKDILHLKGEERRLNRQNLQMVFQDPLASFNPKMKVMDILTEPLRNFGRLKRADREAKARELLRMVELPEDFVYRYPHSMSGGQ
;
A
#
# COMPACT_ATOMS: atom_id res chain seq x y z
N MET A 1 -19.92 -15.67 11.99
CA MET A 1 -18.71 -16.39 12.41
C MET A 1 -17.67 -16.16 11.30
N PHE A 2 -16.43 -15.82 11.62
CA PHE A 2 -15.40 -15.68 10.60
C PHE A 2 -14.90 -17.07 10.18
N ASN A 3 -14.89 -17.34 8.86
CA ASN A 3 -14.39 -18.61 8.36
C ASN A 3 -12.87 -18.49 8.13
N PRO A 4 -12.04 -19.41 8.64
CA PRO A 4 -10.60 -19.41 8.37
C PRO A 4 -10.23 -19.42 6.89
N SER A 5 -11.07 -20.01 6.01
CA SER A 5 -10.87 -19.99 4.56
C SER A 5 -11.00 -18.60 3.92
N ASP A 6 -11.58 -17.62 4.64
CA ASP A 6 -11.78 -16.26 4.16
C ASP A 6 -10.65 -15.32 4.55
N ILE A 7 -9.61 -15.81 5.20
CA ILE A 7 -8.43 -15.00 5.55
C ILE A 7 -7.69 -14.63 4.26
N VAL A 8 -7.55 -13.32 4.05
CA VAL A 8 -6.84 -12.74 2.89
C VAL A 8 -5.42 -12.38 3.27
N LEU A 9 -5.26 -11.78 4.45
CA LEU A 9 -3.95 -11.39 4.98
C LEU A 9 -3.87 -11.84 6.44
N GLU A 10 -2.75 -12.43 6.82
CA GLU A 10 -2.47 -12.90 8.16
C GLU A 10 -1.11 -12.38 8.62
N ALA A 11 -1.06 -11.78 9.78
CA ALA A 11 0.18 -11.44 10.48
C ALA A 11 0.31 -12.34 11.70
N LYS A 12 1.46 -12.99 11.88
CA LYS A 12 1.74 -13.91 12.98
C LYS A 12 2.97 -13.46 13.74
N HIS A 13 2.80 -13.16 15.02
CA HIS A 13 3.89 -12.84 15.93
C HIS A 13 4.84 -11.78 15.39
N VAL A 14 4.30 -10.75 14.74
CA VAL A 14 5.08 -9.71 14.07
C VAL A 14 5.72 -8.79 15.10
N VAL A 15 7.05 -8.68 15.04
CA VAL A 15 7.86 -7.79 15.86
C VAL A 15 8.59 -6.80 14.96
N LYS A 16 8.66 -5.54 15.38
CA LYS A 16 9.52 -4.53 14.75
C LYS A 16 10.32 -3.79 15.80
N GLN A 17 11.62 -3.84 15.64
CA GLN A 17 12.56 -3.11 16.47
C GLN A 17 13.44 -2.20 15.62
N PHE A 18 13.76 -1.04 16.15
CA PHE A 18 14.68 -0.08 15.54
C PHE A 18 15.87 0.15 16.49
N PRO A 19 17.09 0.25 15.98
CA PRO A 19 18.22 0.67 16.80
C PRO A 19 18.05 2.14 17.17
N ALA A 20 18.16 2.46 18.46
CA ALA A 20 18.23 3.82 18.96
C ALA A 20 19.68 4.32 18.98
N SER A 21 19.88 5.64 19.02
CA SER A 21 21.21 6.26 19.01
C SER A 21 22.08 5.91 20.22
N ASP A 22 21.48 5.47 21.30
CA ASP A 22 22.15 5.05 22.54
C ASP A 22 22.45 3.54 22.60
N GLY A 23 22.25 2.83 21.48
CA GLY A 23 22.50 1.39 21.38
C GLY A 23 21.36 0.50 21.90
N ARG A 24 20.28 1.09 22.45
CA ARG A 24 19.08 0.35 22.83
C ARG A 24 18.22 -0.01 21.62
N LEU A 25 17.35 -0.99 21.77
CA LEU A 25 16.34 -1.33 20.77
C LEU A 25 14.98 -0.70 21.15
N LEU A 26 14.45 0.11 20.27
CA LEU A 26 13.10 0.65 20.38
C LEU A 26 12.14 -0.34 19.73
N THR A 27 11.26 -0.94 20.50
CA THR A 27 10.25 -1.87 19.99
C THR A 27 9.00 -1.07 19.56
N ALA A 28 8.76 -0.98 18.26
CA ALA A 28 7.60 -0.29 17.68
C ALA A 28 6.38 -1.21 17.56
N CYS A 29 6.59 -2.50 17.31
CA CYS A 29 5.56 -3.54 17.33
C CYS A 29 6.10 -4.73 18.13
N ASN A 30 5.28 -5.27 19.03
CA ASN A 30 5.67 -6.37 19.89
C ASN A 30 4.63 -7.47 19.81
N ASP A 31 4.99 -8.58 19.17
CA ASP A 31 4.19 -9.81 19.06
C ASP A 31 2.75 -9.58 18.55
N VAL A 32 2.62 -8.87 17.42
CA VAL A 32 1.30 -8.54 16.86
C VAL A 32 0.82 -9.67 15.98
N THR A 33 -0.34 -10.24 16.33
CA THR A 33 -1.05 -11.25 15.52
C THR A 33 -2.44 -10.74 15.15
N LEU A 34 -2.78 -10.78 13.85
CA LEU A 34 -4.12 -10.43 13.35
C LEU A 34 -4.44 -11.07 12.00
N ASN A 35 -5.72 -11.13 11.69
CA ASN A 35 -6.24 -11.63 10.43
C ASN A 35 -7.13 -10.60 9.75
N VAL A 36 -6.98 -10.44 8.44
CA VAL A 36 -7.89 -9.67 7.59
C VAL A 36 -8.71 -10.63 6.75
N TYR A 37 -10.02 -10.49 6.79
CA TYR A 37 -10.96 -11.39 6.12
C TYR A 37 -11.49 -10.75 4.83
N ARG A 38 -11.78 -11.57 3.85
CA ARG A 38 -12.35 -11.16 2.56
C ARG A 38 -13.65 -10.36 2.74
N GLY A 39 -13.72 -9.21 2.07
CA GLY A 39 -14.89 -8.35 2.12
C GLY A 39 -15.18 -7.71 3.49
N LYS A 40 -14.20 -7.72 4.40
CA LYS A 40 -14.32 -7.07 5.71
C LYS A 40 -13.33 -5.94 5.86
N THR A 41 -13.68 -4.96 6.68
CA THR A 41 -12.81 -3.87 7.08
C THR A 41 -12.29 -4.13 8.48
N LEU A 42 -10.97 -4.03 8.66
CA LEU A 42 -10.31 -4.10 9.96
C LEU A 42 -9.80 -2.71 10.35
N GLY A 43 -10.28 -2.17 11.47
CA GLY A 43 -9.79 -0.92 12.04
C GLY A 43 -8.64 -1.16 13.02
N ILE A 44 -7.52 -0.44 12.84
CA ILE A 44 -6.39 -0.43 13.79
C ILE A 44 -6.41 0.93 14.50
N VAL A 45 -6.70 0.94 15.79
CA VAL A 45 -6.80 2.14 16.61
C VAL A 45 -5.77 2.12 17.74
N GLY A 46 -5.42 3.28 18.24
CA GLY A 46 -4.45 3.45 19.34
C GLY A 46 -3.87 4.87 19.34
N GLU A 47 -3.10 5.20 20.37
CA GLU A 47 -2.47 6.50 20.55
C GLU A 47 -1.47 6.85 19.45
N SER A 48 -1.14 8.15 19.33
CA SER A 48 -0.09 8.58 18.40
C SER A 48 1.25 7.95 18.79
N GLY A 49 2.01 7.45 17.80
CA GLY A 49 3.33 6.85 18.05
C GLY A 49 3.30 5.38 18.53
N CYS A 50 2.14 4.75 18.75
CA CYS A 50 2.08 3.36 19.24
C CYS A 50 2.37 2.28 18.18
N GLY A 51 2.91 2.63 17.00
CA GLY A 51 3.36 1.67 16.00
C GLY A 51 2.38 1.33 14.89
N LYS A 52 1.15 1.88 14.85
CA LYS A 52 0.13 1.56 13.80
C LYS A 52 0.67 1.71 12.37
N SER A 53 1.25 2.86 12.07
CA SER A 53 1.78 3.14 10.73
C SER A 53 2.95 2.22 10.38
N THR A 54 3.81 1.90 11.35
CA THR A 54 4.91 0.95 11.19
C THR A 54 4.36 -0.44 10.85
N PHE A 55 3.33 -0.87 11.59
CA PHE A 55 2.70 -2.17 11.35
C PHE A 55 2.06 -2.26 9.96
N VAL A 56 1.27 -1.25 9.55
CA VAL A 56 0.65 -1.20 8.21
C VAL A 56 1.71 -1.19 7.10
N ARG A 57 2.83 -0.49 7.29
CA ARG A 57 3.94 -0.49 6.31
C ARG A 57 4.56 -1.87 6.14
N MET A 58 4.63 -2.68 7.19
CA MET A 58 5.09 -4.06 7.09
C MET A 58 4.09 -4.93 6.33
N LEU A 59 2.79 -4.80 6.62
CA LEU A 59 1.73 -5.52 5.90
C LEU A 59 1.72 -5.24 4.39
N THR A 60 2.10 -4.03 4.00
CA THR A 60 2.16 -3.59 2.59
C THR A 60 3.54 -3.77 1.94
N GLN A 61 4.47 -4.47 2.57
CA GLN A 61 5.84 -4.70 2.10
C GLN A 61 6.65 -3.41 1.86
N MET A 62 6.29 -2.29 2.51
CA MET A 62 7.06 -1.04 2.51
C MET A 62 8.18 -1.06 3.55
N ASP A 63 8.03 -1.90 4.57
CA ASP A 63 9.05 -2.17 5.59
C ASP A 63 9.10 -3.69 5.85
N THR A 64 10.16 -4.14 6.52
CA THR A 64 10.35 -5.56 6.87
C THR A 64 10.30 -5.71 8.39
N PRO A 65 9.55 -6.65 8.94
CA PRO A 65 9.58 -6.94 10.37
C PRO A 65 10.95 -7.47 10.82
N THR A 66 11.23 -7.33 12.10
CA THR A 66 12.42 -7.94 12.74
C THR A 66 12.23 -9.44 12.88
N SER A 67 11.01 -9.89 13.20
CA SER A 67 10.61 -11.30 13.24
C SER A 67 9.10 -11.45 13.05
N GLY A 68 8.62 -12.67 12.91
CA GLY A 68 7.23 -13.01 12.62
C GLY A 68 7.00 -13.30 11.15
N GLU A 69 5.75 -13.57 10.80
CA GLU A 69 5.33 -13.94 9.45
C GLU A 69 4.21 -13.02 8.95
N ILE A 70 4.19 -12.76 7.65
CA ILE A 70 3.06 -12.08 6.98
C ILE A 70 2.68 -12.92 5.76
N LEU A 71 1.46 -13.44 5.79
CA LEU A 71 0.93 -14.31 4.74
C LEU A 71 -0.17 -13.58 3.96
N LEU A 72 -0.08 -13.57 2.64
CA LEU A 72 -1.14 -13.12 1.75
C LEU A 72 -1.70 -14.33 1.01
N HIS A 73 -2.99 -14.62 1.18
CA HIS A 73 -3.63 -15.84 0.67
C HIS A 73 -2.86 -17.11 1.05
N GLY A 74 -2.37 -17.18 2.29
CA GLY A 74 -1.60 -18.32 2.79
C GLY A 74 -0.14 -18.39 2.32
N LYS A 75 0.33 -17.48 1.45
CA LYS A 75 1.70 -17.43 0.97
C LYS A 75 2.51 -16.37 1.75
N ASP A 76 3.66 -16.76 2.26
CA ASP A 76 4.58 -15.82 2.91
C ASP A 76 5.09 -14.77 1.90
N ILE A 77 4.88 -13.49 2.24
CA ILE A 77 5.28 -12.38 1.39
C ILE A 77 6.60 -11.74 1.79
N LEU A 78 7.16 -12.08 2.94
CA LEU A 78 8.41 -11.49 3.44
C LEU A 78 9.64 -11.98 2.67
N HIS A 79 9.61 -13.23 2.24
CA HIS A 79 10.73 -13.89 1.57
C HIS A 79 10.69 -13.77 0.04
N LEU A 80 9.64 -13.14 -0.52
CA LEU A 80 9.54 -12.90 -1.97
C LEU A 80 10.67 -12.01 -2.48
N LYS A 81 11.28 -12.36 -3.62
CA LYS A 81 12.38 -11.62 -4.25
C LYS A 81 12.11 -11.34 -5.72
N GLY A 82 12.84 -10.37 -6.28
CA GLY A 82 12.84 -10.07 -7.71
C GLY A 82 11.44 -9.88 -8.30
N GLU A 83 11.16 -10.59 -9.36
CA GLU A 83 9.90 -10.50 -10.11
C GLU A 83 8.69 -10.96 -9.30
N GLU A 84 8.85 -11.99 -8.48
CA GLU A 84 7.76 -12.48 -7.63
C GLU A 84 7.31 -11.43 -6.62
N ARG A 85 8.24 -10.73 -5.96
CA ARG A 85 7.93 -9.60 -5.08
C ARG A 85 7.28 -8.46 -5.85
N ARG A 86 7.75 -8.15 -7.05
CA ARG A 86 7.17 -7.12 -7.92
C ARG A 86 5.72 -7.44 -8.26
N LEU A 87 5.42 -8.67 -8.68
CA LEU A 87 4.07 -9.11 -9.02
C LEU A 87 3.15 -9.12 -7.79
N ASN A 88 3.65 -9.51 -6.63
CA ASN A 88 2.86 -9.53 -5.40
C ASN A 88 2.36 -8.14 -5.00
N ARG A 89 3.09 -7.07 -5.31
CA ARG A 89 2.68 -5.68 -5.04
C ARG A 89 1.40 -5.25 -5.77
N GLN A 90 0.96 -5.98 -6.79
CA GLN A 90 -0.34 -5.73 -7.43
C GLN A 90 -1.53 -6.09 -6.52
N ASN A 91 -1.31 -6.97 -5.56
CA ASN A 91 -2.34 -7.46 -4.65
C ASN A 91 -2.47 -6.63 -3.37
N LEU A 92 -1.54 -5.70 -3.13
CA LEU A 92 -1.49 -4.86 -1.94
C LEU A 92 -1.34 -3.39 -2.35
N GLN A 93 -2.31 -2.57 -1.98
CA GLN A 93 -2.32 -1.14 -2.25
C GLN A 93 -2.40 -0.35 -0.94
N MET A 94 -1.78 0.80 -0.91
CA MET A 94 -1.79 1.69 0.25
C MET A 94 -2.22 3.09 -0.16
N VAL A 95 -3.18 3.66 0.58
CA VAL A 95 -3.54 5.07 0.51
C VAL A 95 -2.87 5.78 1.67
N PHE A 96 -2.06 6.79 1.39
CA PHE A 96 -1.32 7.53 2.40
C PHE A 96 -2.19 8.61 3.05
N GLN A 97 -1.86 8.99 4.28
CA GLN A 97 -2.53 10.06 5.01
C GLN A 97 -2.38 11.42 4.31
N ASP A 98 -1.22 11.66 3.68
CA ASP A 98 -0.98 12.79 2.78
C ASP A 98 -0.78 12.27 1.35
N PRO A 99 -1.86 12.18 0.56
CA PRO A 99 -1.78 11.65 -0.80
C PRO A 99 -1.00 12.56 -1.75
N LEU A 100 -0.98 13.88 -1.53
CA LEU A 100 -0.24 14.81 -2.38
C LEU A 100 1.27 14.61 -2.28
N ALA A 101 1.79 14.36 -1.07
CA ALA A 101 3.20 14.09 -0.86
C ALA A 101 3.68 12.77 -1.51
N SER A 102 2.74 11.86 -1.84
CA SER A 102 3.07 10.58 -2.50
C SER A 102 3.23 10.70 -4.02
N PHE A 103 2.74 11.78 -4.62
CA PHE A 103 2.80 12.00 -6.06
C PHE A 103 4.08 12.72 -6.49
N ASN A 104 4.62 12.34 -7.64
CA ASN A 104 5.69 13.11 -8.26
C ASN A 104 5.11 14.42 -8.83
N PRO A 105 5.50 15.61 -8.28
CA PRO A 105 4.91 16.88 -8.69
C PRO A 105 5.24 17.28 -10.14
N LYS A 106 6.23 16.64 -10.77
CA LYS A 106 6.62 16.88 -12.15
C LYS A 106 5.86 16.02 -13.16
N MET A 107 5.03 15.09 -12.69
CA MET A 107 4.22 14.23 -13.56
C MET A 107 2.81 14.76 -13.69
N LYS A 108 2.22 14.61 -14.87
CA LYS A 108 0.78 14.88 -15.09
C LYS A 108 -0.06 13.79 -14.44
N VAL A 109 -1.28 14.11 -14.08
CA VAL A 109 -2.28 13.17 -13.53
C VAL A 109 -2.40 11.93 -14.41
N MET A 110 -2.47 12.10 -15.74
CA MET A 110 -2.48 10.98 -16.69
C MET A 110 -1.30 10.02 -16.47
N ASP A 111 -0.10 10.56 -16.28
CA ASP A 111 1.11 9.75 -16.10
C ASP A 111 1.09 8.99 -14.77
N ILE A 112 0.67 9.66 -13.71
CA ILE A 112 0.55 9.09 -12.36
C ILE A 112 -0.47 7.95 -12.35
N LEU A 113 -1.67 8.18 -12.87
CA LEU A 113 -2.75 7.18 -12.89
C LEU A 113 -2.39 5.93 -13.71
N THR A 114 -1.62 6.11 -14.78
CA THR A 114 -1.32 5.01 -15.71
C THR A 114 0.04 4.36 -15.46
N GLU A 115 0.88 4.93 -14.61
CA GLU A 115 2.21 4.39 -14.30
C GLU A 115 2.17 2.94 -13.81
N PRO A 116 1.32 2.56 -12.83
CA PRO A 116 1.25 1.17 -12.37
C PRO A 116 0.91 0.19 -13.49
N LEU A 117 -0.06 0.53 -14.33
CA LEU A 117 -0.48 -0.31 -15.44
C LEU A 117 0.63 -0.50 -16.47
N ARG A 118 1.39 0.56 -16.75
CA ARG A 118 2.55 0.51 -17.65
C ARG A 118 3.68 -0.34 -17.07
N ASN A 119 3.99 -0.15 -15.79
CA ASN A 119 5.05 -0.87 -15.10
C ASN A 119 4.81 -2.38 -15.08
N PHE A 120 3.55 -2.81 -15.11
CA PHE A 120 3.18 -4.22 -15.21
C PHE A 120 2.88 -4.70 -16.64
N GLY A 121 3.15 -3.88 -17.66
CA GLY A 121 2.94 -4.25 -19.07
C GLY A 121 1.47 -4.40 -19.47
N ARG A 122 0.54 -3.83 -18.69
CA ARG A 122 -0.92 -3.96 -18.89
C ARG A 122 -1.53 -2.82 -19.70
N LEU A 123 -0.72 -1.85 -20.14
CA LEU A 123 -1.21 -0.67 -20.87
C LEU A 123 -0.21 -0.24 -21.95
N LYS A 124 -0.68 -0.14 -23.18
CA LYS A 124 0.09 0.41 -24.30
C LYS A 124 0.14 1.93 -24.19
N ARG A 125 1.18 2.54 -24.75
CA ARG A 125 1.36 4.01 -24.72
C ARG A 125 0.21 4.76 -25.42
N ALA A 126 -0.33 4.19 -26.49
CA ALA A 126 -1.43 4.79 -27.25
C ALA A 126 -2.73 4.88 -26.43
N ASP A 127 -2.98 3.92 -25.54
CA ASP A 127 -4.25 3.81 -24.80
C ASP A 127 -4.22 4.58 -23.46
N ARG A 128 -3.13 5.27 -23.16
CA ARG A 128 -2.86 5.87 -21.85
C ARG A 128 -3.86 6.97 -21.49
N GLU A 129 -4.14 7.86 -22.42
CA GLU A 129 -5.08 8.96 -22.16
C GLU A 129 -6.50 8.46 -21.96
N ALA A 130 -6.96 7.55 -22.83
CA ALA A 130 -8.29 6.95 -22.70
C ALA A 130 -8.46 6.24 -21.35
N LYS A 131 -7.43 5.48 -20.91
CA LYS A 131 -7.47 4.81 -19.61
C LYS A 131 -7.44 5.79 -18.44
N ALA A 132 -6.67 6.86 -18.51
CA ALA A 132 -6.64 7.88 -17.46
C ALA A 132 -7.99 8.59 -17.31
N ARG A 133 -8.67 8.91 -18.42
CA ARG A 133 -10.02 9.49 -18.41
C ARG A 133 -11.04 8.53 -17.80
N GLU A 134 -10.97 7.24 -18.13
CA GLU A 134 -11.80 6.20 -17.52
C GLU A 134 -11.61 6.16 -15.98
N LEU A 135 -10.36 6.19 -15.51
CA LEU A 135 -10.05 6.17 -14.08
C LEU A 135 -10.55 7.43 -13.35
N LEU A 136 -10.45 8.60 -13.97
CA LEU A 136 -11.01 9.84 -13.40
C LEU A 136 -12.54 9.76 -13.29
N ARG A 137 -13.24 9.26 -14.31
CA ARG A 137 -14.70 9.05 -14.25
C ARG A 137 -15.11 8.11 -13.12
N MET A 138 -14.34 7.05 -12.87
CA MET A 138 -14.61 6.10 -11.77
C MET A 138 -14.63 6.76 -10.39
N VAL A 139 -13.90 7.87 -10.22
CA VAL A 139 -13.84 8.63 -8.97
C VAL A 139 -14.56 9.99 -9.07
N GLU A 140 -15.43 10.15 -10.09
CA GLU A 140 -16.26 11.34 -10.31
C GLU A 140 -15.46 12.64 -10.49
N LEU A 141 -14.25 12.56 -11.03
CA LEU A 141 -13.42 13.71 -11.36
C LEU A 141 -13.54 14.05 -12.85
N PRO A 142 -13.44 15.37 -13.23
CA PRO A 142 -13.45 15.80 -14.62
C PRO A 142 -12.34 15.16 -15.44
N GLU A 143 -12.68 14.71 -16.65
CA GLU A 143 -11.75 14.00 -17.54
C GLU A 143 -10.58 14.88 -18.03
N ASP A 144 -10.76 16.19 -18.10
CA ASP A 144 -9.72 17.15 -18.46
C ASP A 144 -8.58 17.22 -17.43
N PHE A 145 -8.78 16.70 -16.21
CA PHE A 145 -7.75 16.61 -15.19
C PHE A 145 -6.56 15.73 -15.62
N VAL A 146 -6.68 14.92 -16.66
CA VAL A 146 -5.56 14.16 -17.24
C VAL A 146 -4.34 15.02 -17.55
N TYR A 147 -4.54 16.31 -17.88
CA TYR A 147 -3.47 17.23 -18.22
C TYR A 147 -2.93 18.03 -17.04
N ARG A 148 -3.60 17.98 -15.88
CA ARG A 148 -3.21 18.72 -14.68
C ARG A 148 -1.99 18.09 -14.00
N TYR A 149 -1.39 18.88 -13.13
CA TYR A 149 -0.33 18.45 -12.22
C TYR A 149 -0.89 18.37 -10.78
N PRO A 150 -0.31 17.56 -9.88
CA PRO A 150 -0.80 17.42 -8.51
C PRO A 150 -0.96 18.74 -7.76
N HIS A 151 -0.05 19.70 -7.95
CA HIS A 151 -0.09 21.00 -7.28
C HIS A 151 -1.26 21.89 -7.71
N SER A 152 -1.94 21.58 -8.82
CA SER A 152 -3.13 22.30 -9.28
C SER A 152 -4.44 21.65 -8.84
N MET A 153 -4.38 20.63 -7.95
CA MET A 153 -5.53 19.93 -7.43
C MET A 153 -5.67 20.18 -5.92
N SER A 154 -6.90 20.13 -5.41
CA SER A 154 -7.14 20.21 -3.98
C SER A 154 -6.80 18.87 -3.29
N GLY A 155 -6.60 18.87 -1.97
CA GLY A 155 -6.30 17.67 -1.22
C GLY A 155 -7.35 16.57 -1.34
N GLY A 156 -8.62 16.93 -1.46
CA GLY A 156 -9.72 15.97 -1.66
C GLY A 156 -9.81 15.41 -3.08
N GLN A 157 -9.27 16.16 -4.07
CA GLN A 157 -9.19 15.72 -5.47
C GLN A 157 -8.01 14.79 -5.70
#